data_c3d937afe350a8dadef9eece33c699d0
#
_entry.id   c3d937afe350a8dadef9eece33c699d0
#
_cell.length_a   1.000
_cell.length_b   1.000
_cell.length_c   1.000
_cell.angle_alpha   90.00
_cell.angle_beta   90.00
_cell.angle_gamma   90.00
#
_symmetry.space_group_name_H-M   'P 1'
#
loop_
_entity.id
_entity.type
_entity.pdbx_description
1 polymer ?
#
loop_
_entity_poly.entity_id
_entity_poly.type
_entity_poly.pdbx_seq_one_letter_code
_entity_poly.pdbx_strand_id
1 'polypeptide(L)'
;MRYNTIINKWSILTEQCHKTFICLVSVVVMFFSAGCDDFLDVAPSSSVSIPTFIEDYENMLYPFYLKYNANPILAVMGDDVYWSKSFYNSWSGNEQFRRAYLWSDEIYDQTMSNTHWNQQYGMIYTFNKIVDEVRNVPNEAMGNLLVIEAEARAYRALTYFNLVSVYAKPYALANENDPGIPVIQKNDVTETKRERTPVREVYNFIISDLDSAIKYLPPHPTKASRYQAAGLNVIGLKAKVLYHMNEYGRALTELENFFELLATTTSRFNYSYALFNYENATPSPYDPSGLPSVYNPVADVEDVMINEYMFDPTKGSLYPGGIAVLASNHLMSLFPADGDRRKELMLSKTGTDADEPDRVIKEGHYSNTGISIPDIYLMIAECYARSNRTTEALKYLNELRENRLTPATYTELSSSDSQVILRWVLEERIKEFVATGHRWLDMRRLWNDPV
;
A
#
# COMPACT_ATOMS: atom_id res chain seq x y z
N MET A 1 -96.17 28.05 9.23
CA MET A 1 -95.38 28.09 8.00
C MET A 1 -93.98 28.80 8.14
N ARG A 2 -93.75 29.70 9.09
CA ARG A 2 -92.48 30.43 9.19
C ARG A 2 -91.26 29.62 9.81
N TYR A 3 -91.57 28.58 10.58
CA TYR A 3 -90.51 27.82 11.29
C TYR A 3 -89.72 26.87 10.35
N ASN A 4 -90.39 26.24 9.40
CA ASN A 4 -89.73 25.34 8.44
C ASN A 4 -88.82 26.07 7.43
N THR A 5 -89.07 27.35 7.16
CA THR A 5 -88.26 28.14 6.22
C THR A 5 -86.88 28.56 6.83
N ILE A 6 -86.85 28.71 8.16
CA ILE A 6 -85.61 29.08 8.88
C ILE A 6 -84.72 27.87 9.00
N ILE A 7 -85.23 26.68 9.30
CA ILE A 7 -84.47 25.43 9.41
C ILE A 7 -83.84 25.09 8.06
N ASN A 8 -84.55 25.20 6.95
CA ASN A 8 -84.02 24.95 5.61
C ASN A 8 -82.93 25.97 5.21
N LYS A 9 -82.98 27.22 5.63
CA LYS A 9 -81.95 28.21 5.38
C LYS A 9 -80.65 27.91 6.18
N TRP A 10 -80.84 27.45 7.42
CA TRP A 10 -79.69 27.07 8.24
C TRP A 10 -79.00 25.78 7.74
N SER A 11 -79.73 24.79 7.25
CA SER A 11 -79.16 23.58 6.67
C SER A 11 -78.37 23.85 5.36
N ILE A 12 -78.89 24.76 4.51
CA ILE A 12 -78.20 25.17 3.27
C ILE A 12 -76.95 25.99 3.59
N LEU A 13 -76.98 26.86 4.58
CA LEU A 13 -75.81 27.63 5.02
C LEU A 13 -74.73 26.73 5.63
N THR A 14 -75.08 25.74 6.44
CA THR A 14 -74.15 24.79 7.01
C THR A 14 -73.50 23.88 5.92
N GLU A 15 -74.31 23.48 4.93
CA GLU A 15 -73.83 22.67 3.81
C GLU A 15 -72.89 23.49 2.89
N GLN A 16 -73.14 24.76 2.64
CA GLN A 16 -72.23 25.64 1.91
C GLN A 16 -70.99 25.94 2.68
N CYS A 17 -71.01 26.19 4.00
CA CYS A 17 -69.81 26.34 4.82
C CYS A 17 -68.93 25.09 4.84
N HIS A 18 -69.59 23.91 4.90
CA HIS A 18 -68.79 22.62 4.86
C HIS A 18 -68.11 22.42 3.51
N LYS A 19 -68.80 22.70 2.40
CA LYS A 19 -68.23 22.61 1.05
C LYS A 19 -67.05 23.61 0.85
N THR A 20 -67.18 24.83 1.35
CA THR A 20 -66.18 25.87 1.28
C THR A 20 -64.96 25.49 2.16
N PHE A 21 -65.25 24.93 3.35
CA PHE A 21 -64.18 24.46 4.24
C PHE A 21 -63.35 23.27 3.63
N ILE A 22 -64.07 22.30 3.02
CA ILE A 22 -63.43 21.18 2.32
C ILE A 22 -62.59 21.67 1.14
N CYS A 23 -63.08 22.62 0.33
CA CYS A 23 -62.33 23.23 -0.75
C CYS A 23 -61.03 23.96 -0.25
N LEU A 24 -61.21 24.72 0.87
CA LEU A 24 -60.03 25.42 1.46
C LEU A 24 -58.98 24.45 1.98
N VAL A 25 -59.39 23.37 2.66
CA VAL A 25 -58.52 22.32 3.14
C VAL A 25 -57.83 21.59 1.96
N SER A 26 -58.58 21.30 0.87
CA SER A 26 -58.02 20.68 -0.32
C SER A 26 -56.98 21.56 -1.02
N VAL A 27 -57.20 22.87 -1.09
CA VAL A 27 -56.23 23.83 -1.63
C VAL A 27 -54.97 23.92 -0.75
N VAL A 28 -55.13 23.94 0.57
CA VAL A 28 -53.99 23.93 1.50
C VAL A 28 -53.20 22.65 1.38
N VAL A 29 -53.83 21.48 1.28
CA VAL A 29 -53.15 20.20 1.06
C VAL A 29 -52.41 20.16 -0.28
N MET A 30 -52.95 20.75 -1.37
CA MET A 30 -52.23 20.87 -2.65
C MET A 30 -50.99 21.76 -2.57
N PHE A 31 -51.00 22.81 -1.74
CA PHE A 31 -49.83 23.64 -1.53
C PHE A 31 -48.72 22.93 -0.72
N PHE A 32 -49.06 21.98 0.14
CA PHE A 32 -48.05 21.17 0.88
C PHE A 32 -47.49 19.99 0.06
N SER A 33 -48.16 19.61 -1.04
CA SER A 33 -47.65 18.56 -1.95
C SER A 33 -46.76 19.07 -3.07
N ALA A 34 -46.61 20.38 -3.25
CA ALA A 34 -45.58 20.97 -4.11
C ALA A 34 -44.27 21.06 -3.31
N GLY A 35 -43.72 19.92 -2.92
CA GLY A 35 -42.35 19.84 -2.44
C GLY A 35 -41.40 20.19 -3.59
N CYS A 36 -40.58 21.21 -3.44
CA CYS A 36 -39.51 21.50 -4.37
C CYS A 36 -38.51 20.35 -4.32
N ASP A 37 -38.47 19.49 -5.32
CA ASP A 37 -37.39 18.50 -5.53
C ASP A 37 -36.02 19.19 -5.57
N ASP A 38 -35.95 20.41 -6.11
CA ASP A 38 -34.73 21.23 -6.14
C ASP A 38 -34.17 21.60 -4.74
N PHE A 39 -34.96 21.53 -3.66
CA PHE A 39 -34.48 21.84 -2.31
C PHE A 39 -33.73 20.65 -1.69
N LEU A 40 -33.98 19.43 -2.16
CA LEU A 40 -33.32 18.21 -1.72
C LEU A 40 -32.09 17.88 -2.57
N ASP A 41 -31.91 18.54 -3.70
CA ASP A 41 -30.79 18.34 -4.64
C ASP A 41 -29.59 19.24 -4.34
N VAL A 42 -29.58 19.95 -3.22
CA VAL A 42 -28.40 20.73 -2.79
C VAL A 42 -27.38 19.78 -2.24
N ALA A 43 -26.19 19.73 -2.89
CA ALA A 43 -25.04 19.02 -2.37
C ALA A 43 -24.81 19.36 -0.88
N PRO A 44 -24.58 18.38 0.01
CA PRO A 44 -24.59 18.55 1.47
C PRO A 44 -23.59 19.56 2.02
N SER A 45 -22.61 19.99 1.24
CA SER A 45 -21.71 21.12 1.51
C SER A 45 -21.00 21.54 0.23
N SER A 46 -20.56 22.81 0.14
CA SER A 46 -19.73 23.33 -0.96
C SER A 46 -18.35 22.67 -1.05
N SER A 47 -18.00 21.83 -0.10
CA SER A 47 -16.75 21.07 -0.06
C SER A 47 -16.86 19.63 -0.63
N VAL A 48 -18.09 19.17 -0.98
CA VAL A 48 -18.30 17.84 -1.58
C VAL A 48 -18.65 18.03 -3.05
N SER A 49 -17.68 17.86 -3.93
CA SER A 49 -17.89 17.78 -5.38
C SER A 49 -18.37 16.37 -5.73
N ILE A 50 -19.50 16.29 -6.44
CA ILE A 50 -19.95 15.02 -7.05
C ILE A 50 -19.18 14.87 -8.34
N PRO A 51 -18.37 13.80 -8.51
CA PRO A 51 -17.61 13.56 -9.74
C PRO A 51 -18.58 13.40 -10.92
N THR A 52 -18.37 14.17 -11.99
CA THR A 52 -19.22 14.16 -13.20
C THR A 52 -18.42 13.98 -14.47
N PHE A 53 -17.14 14.33 -14.43
CA PHE A 53 -16.21 14.25 -15.56
C PHE A 53 -15.14 13.19 -15.29
N ILE A 54 -14.53 12.70 -16.36
CA ILE A 54 -13.45 11.70 -16.28
C ILE A 54 -12.26 12.21 -15.45
N GLU A 55 -11.94 13.49 -15.55
CA GLU A 55 -10.87 14.14 -14.81
C GLU A 55 -11.13 14.15 -13.28
N ASP A 56 -12.38 14.20 -12.86
CA ASP A 56 -12.72 14.10 -11.44
C ASP A 56 -12.31 12.75 -10.87
N TYR A 57 -12.58 11.66 -11.61
CA TYR A 57 -12.19 10.31 -11.22
C TYR A 57 -10.67 10.09 -11.33
N GLU A 58 -10.01 10.68 -12.33
CA GLU A 58 -8.55 10.68 -12.42
C GLU A 58 -7.91 11.36 -11.20
N ASN A 59 -8.46 12.49 -10.76
CA ASN A 59 -7.97 13.19 -9.56
C ASN A 59 -8.23 12.39 -8.28
N MET A 60 -9.30 11.62 -8.21
CA MET A 60 -9.59 10.72 -7.08
C MET A 60 -8.64 9.53 -6.99
N LEU A 61 -8.04 9.09 -8.12
CA LEU A 61 -7.09 7.97 -8.15
C LEU A 61 -5.83 8.24 -7.32
N TYR A 62 -5.43 9.50 -7.19
CA TYR A 62 -4.17 9.88 -6.55
C TYR A 62 -4.41 10.69 -5.27
N PRO A 63 -5.13 10.12 -4.26
CA PRO A 63 -5.30 10.81 -3.00
C PRO A 63 -3.93 11.04 -2.35
N PHE A 64 -3.82 12.11 -1.57
CA PHE A 64 -2.57 12.48 -0.89
C PHE A 64 -1.89 11.31 -0.16
N TYR A 65 -2.69 10.40 0.41
CA TYR A 65 -2.18 9.25 1.16
C TYR A 65 -1.78 8.05 0.30
N LEU A 66 -1.98 8.08 -1.02
CA LEU A 66 -1.64 6.93 -1.86
C LEU A 66 -0.16 6.59 -1.80
N LYS A 67 0.70 7.60 -1.82
CA LYS A 67 2.14 7.44 -1.64
C LYS A 67 2.46 6.76 -0.30
N TYR A 68 1.78 7.18 0.78
CA TYR A 68 2.04 6.78 2.15
C TYR A 68 1.09 5.68 2.62
N ASN A 69 1.02 4.59 1.86
CA ASN A 69 0.08 3.50 2.08
C ASN A 69 0.67 2.35 2.94
N ALA A 70 1.98 2.34 3.17
CA ALA A 70 2.63 1.34 4.00
C ALA A 70 2.43 1.59 5.50
N ASN A 71 2.42 0.51 6.30
CA ASN A 71 2.31 0.62 7.75
C ASN A 71 3.69 0.81 8.40
N PRO A 72 3.97 1.95 9.02
CA PRO A 72 5.29 2.25 9.56
C PRO A 72 5.71 1.34 10.73
N ILE A 73 4.78 0.68 11.44
CA ILE A 73 5.16 -0.23 12.53
C ILE A 73 5.94 -1.45 12.04
N LEU A 74 5.80 -1.83 10.76
CA LEU A 74 6.51 -2.98 10.21
C LEU A 74 8.03 -2.78 10.22
N ALA A 75 8.49 -1.55 10.14
CA ALA A 75 9.91 -1.21 10.16
C ALA A 75 10.61 -1.54 11.49
N VAL A 76 9.86 -1.68 12.58
CA VAL A 76 10.40 -1.99 13.91
C VAL A 76 10.09 -3.42 14.38
N MET A 77 9.37 -4.20 13.57
CA MET A 77 8.96 -5.56 13.93
C MET A 77 9.92 -6.65 13.43
N GLY A 78 10.84 -6.32 12.52
CA GLY A 78 11.84 -7.26 12.01
C GLY A 78 12.99 -7.50 13.00
N ASP A 79 13.68 -8.62 12.85
CA ASP A 79 14.89 -8.96 13.62
C ASP A 79 16.18 -8.34 13.02
N ASP A 80 16.03 -7.55 11.96
CA ASP A 80 17.07 -6.76 11.32
C ASP A 80 17.40 -5.48 12.11
N VAL A 81 16.53 -5.07 13.02
CA VAL A 81 16.65 -3.84 13.81
C VAL A 81 16.55 -4.11 15.31
N TYR A 82 17.12 -3.21 16.11
CA TYR A 82 16.88 -3.21 17.55
C TYR A 82 16.89 -1.80 18.13
N TRP A 83 16.29 -1.67 19.32
CA TRP A 83 16.31 -0.45 20.12
C TRP A 83 17.30 -0.61 21.26
N SER A 84 18.25 0.32 21.36
CA SER A 84 19.14 0.34 22.54
C SER A 84 18.31 0.51 23.83
N LYS A 85 18.84 0.05 24.96
CA LYS A 85 18.19 0.22 26.26
C LYS A 85 17.93 1.70 26.58
N SER A 86 18.86 2.56 26.20
CA SER A 86 18.73 4.00 26.38
C SER A 86 17.55 4.54 25.58
N PHE A 87 17.46 4.17 24.31
CA PHE A 87 16.36 4.56 23.43
C PHE A 87 15.01 4.04 23.94
N TYR A 88 14.92 2.75 24.23
CA TYR A 88 13.69 2.14 24.72
C TYR A 88 13.14 2.86 25.96
N ASN A 89 14.03 3.23 26.90
CA ASN A 89 13.65 3.90 28.14
C ASN A 89 13.28 5.39 27.94
N SER A 90 13.88 6.04 26.96
CA SER A 90 13.63 7.47 26.68
C SER A 90 12.49 7.72 25.70
N TRP A 91 11.96 6.63 25.07
CA TRP A 91 10.90 6.76 24.09
C TRP A 91 9.64 7.39 24.68
N SER A 92 9.29 8.58 24.22
CA SER A 92 8.07 9.31 24.59
C SER A 92 7.09 9.46 23.40
N GLY A 93 7.37 8.78 22.31
CA GLY A 93 6.54 8.80 21.11
C GLY A 93 5.32 7.88 21.20
N ASN A 94 4.77 7.54 20.06
CA ASN A 94 3.58 6.72 19.97
C ASN A 94 3.84 5.29 20.54
N GLU A 95 3.07 4.91 21.57
CA GLU A 95 3.19 3.63 22.27
C GLU A 95 2.98 2.41 21.36
N GLN A 96 2.28 2.55 20.23
CA GLN A 96 2.12 1.49 19.22
C GLN A 96 3.46 0.95 18.73
N PHE A 97 4.47 1.82 18.51
CA PHE A 97 5.79 1.39 18.06
C PHE A 97 6.52 0.56 19.09
N ARG A 98 6.43 0.92 20.38
CA ARG A 98 7.02 0.14 21.47
C ARG A 98 6.37 -1.23 21.59
N ARG A 99 5.03 -1.28 21.51
CA ARG A 99 4.27 -2.54 21.53
C ARG A 99 4.57 -3.40 20.31
N ALA A 100 4.68 -2.80 19.13
CA ALA A 100 5.06 -3.49 17.90
C ALA A 100 6.49 -4.06 17.99
N TYR A 101 7.44 -3.28 18.48
CA TYR A 101 8.83 -3.75 18.70
C TYR A 101 8.90 -4.94 19.66
N LEU A 102 8.06 -4.97 20.70
CA LEU A 102 7.98 -6.06 21.67
C LEU A 102 7.11 -7.24 21.21
N TRP A 103 6.52 -7.17 20.02
CA TRP A 103 5.54 -8.14 19.53
C TRP A 103 4.40 -8.40 20.53
N SER A 104 3.91 -7.33 21.15
CA SER A 104 2.83 -7.41 22.14
C SER A 104 1.55 -7.92 21.50
N ASP A 105 0.76 -8.70 22.25
CA ASP A 105 -0.53 -9.24 21.81
C ASP A 105 -1.51 -8.13 21.37
N GLU A 106 -1.44 -6.97 22.04
CA GLU A 106 -2.23 -5.79 21.73
C GLU A 106 -1.32 -4.62 21.33
N ILE A 107 -1.09 -4.44 20.03
CA ILE A 107 -0.36 -3.27 19.52
C ILE A 107 -1.22 -2.01 19.65
N TYR A 108 -2.50 -2.11 19.34
CA TYR A 108 -3.50 -1.04 19.45
C TYR A 108 -4.49 -1.39 20.55
N ASP A 109 -4.51 -0.64 21.64
CA ASP A 109 -5.55 -0.79 22.65
C ASP A 109 -6.81 0.04 22.28
N GLN A 110 -7.88 -0.14 23.08
CA GLN A 110 -9.18 0.50 22.82
C GLN A 110 -9.14 2.04 22.87
N THR A 111 -8.10 2.63 23.47
CA THR A 111 -7.94 4.09 23.60
C THR A 111 -7.15 4.67 22.43
N MET A 112 -6.49 3.83 21.63
CA MET A 112 -5.65 4.27 20.51
C MET A 112 -6.41 4.25 19.19
N SER A 113 -6.30 5.33 18.44
CA SER A 113 -6.76 5.36 17.06
C SER A 113 -5.78 4.60 16.17
N ASN A 114 -6.28 3.61 15.43
CA ASN A 114 -5.50 2.96 14.39
C ASN A 114 -5.56 3.77 13.10
N THR A 115 -4.70 4.77 13.01
CA THR A 115 -4.66 5.70 11.88
C THR A 115 -4.44 4.97 10.55
N HIS A 116 -3.54 3.98 10.52
CA HIS A 116 -3.28 3.20 9.31
C HIS A 116 -4.54 2.46 8.83
N TRP A 117 -5.22 1.74 9.72
CA TRP A 117 -6.47 1.05 9.39
C TRP A 117 -7.52 2.01 8.80
N ASN A 118 -7.73 3.14 9.46
CA ASN A 118 -8.73 4.12 9.03
C ASN A 118 -8.38 4.74 7.66
N GLN A 119 -7.12 5.07 7.42
CA GLN A 119 -6.66 5.60 6.14
C GLN A 119 -6.84 4.58 5.01
N GLN A 120 -6.48 3.31 5.25
CA GLN A 120 -6.65 2.25 4.25
C GLN A 120 -8.12 2.08 3.84
N TYR A 121 -9.04 2.03 4.80
CA TYR A 121 -10.46 1.92 4.47
C TYR A 121 -11.03 3.20 3.84
N GLY A 122 -10.51 4.37 4.16
CA GLY A 122 -10.81 5.61 3.44
C GLY A 122 -10.42 5.56 1.97
N MET A 123 -9.25 5.02 1.66
CA MET A 123 -8.81 4.80 0.26
C MET A 123 -9.67 3.74 -0.44
N ILE A 124 -9.98 2.61 0.23
CA ILE A 124 -10.86 1.58 -0.31
C ILE A 124 -12.23 2.18 -0.68
N TYR A 125 -12.79 3.05 0.17
CA TYR A 125 -14.02 3.75 -0.14
C TYR A 125 -13.90 4.57 -1.43
N THR A 126 -12.81 5.32 -1.59
CA THR A 126 -12.54 6.11 -2.80
C THR A 126 -12.42 5.22 -4.05
N PHE A 127 -11.66 4.14 -3.96
CA PHE A 127 -11.50 3.22 -5.10
C PHE A 127 -12.80 2.47 -5.44
N ASN A 128 -13.60 2.09 -4.44
CA ASN A 128 -14.93 1.52 -4.68
C ASN A 128 -15.83 2.49 -5.43
N LYS A 129 -15.82 3.78 -5.04
CA LYS A 129 -16.60 4.81 -5.72
C LYS A 129 -16.20 4.93 -7.20
N ILE A 130 -14.91 4.93 -7.50
CA ILE A 130 -14.44 4.95 -8.89
C ILE A 130 -14.92 3.70 -9.65
N VAL A 131 -14.72 2.51 -9.08
CA VAL A 131 -15.12 1.24 -9.72
C VAL A 131 -16.62 1.17 -9.98
N ASP A 132 -17.45 1.69 -9.07
CA ASP A 132 -18.90 1.63 -9.17
C ASP A 132 -19.47 2.66 -10.18
N GLU A 133 -18.85 3.83 -10.30
CA GLU A 133 -19.46 4.98 -10.97
C GLU A 133 -18.79 5.38 -12.30
N VAL A 134 -17.47 5.19 -12.46
CA VAL A 134 -16.72 5.76 -13.59
C VAL A 134 -17.26 5.38 -14.96
N ARG A 135 -17.81 4.17 -15.11
CA ARG A 135 -18.40 3.73 -16.40
C ARG A 135 -19.65 4.49 -16.82
N ASN A 136 -20.25 5.24 -15.91
CA ASN A 136 -21.46 6.02 -16.17
C ASN A 136 -21.18 7.44 -16.65
N VAL A 137 -19.89 7.84 -16.76
CA VAL A 137 -19.51 9.17 -17.25
C VAL A 137 -19.95 9.33 -18.70
N PRO A 138 -20.78 10.35 -19.03
CA PRO A 138 -21.33 10.51 -20.35
C PRO A 138 -20.28 11.06 -21.33
N ASN A 139 -20.48 10.77 -22.62
CA ASN A 139 -19.68 11.29 -23.74
C ASN A 139 -18.19 10.89 -23.75
N GLU A 140 -17.77 9.91 -22.92
CA GLU A 140 -16.40 9.40 -22.87
C GLU A 140 -16.29 8.06 -23.60
N ALA A 141 -15.10 7.80 -24.16
CA ALA A 141 -14.80 6.51 -24.77
C ALA A 141 -14.68 5.43 -23.67
N MET A 142 -15.43 4.34 -23.80
CA MET A 142 -15.41 3.23 -22.83
C MET A 142 -13.99 2.74 -22.52
N GLY A 143 -13.06 2.76 -23.49
CA GLY A 143 -11.67 2.39 -23.28
C GLY A 143 -10.95 3.23 -22.21
N ASN A 144 -11.18 4.54 -22.20
CA ASN A 144 -10.60 5.46 -21.22
C ASN A 144 -11.17 5.18 -19.82
N LEU A 145 -12.49 4.98 -19.74
CA LEU A 145 -13.18 4.69 -18.48
C LEU A 145 -12.69 3.37 -17.86
N LEU A 146 -12.47 2.34 -18.70
CA LEU A 146 -11.94 1.04 -18.25
C LEU A 146 -10.50 1.14 -17.74
N VAL A 147 -9.69 2.03 -18.27
CA VAL A 147 -8.32 2.26 -17.75
C VAL A 147 -8.38 2.86 -16.34
N ILE A 148 -9.22 3.86 -16.11
CA ILE A 148 -9.37 4.47 -14.77
C ILE A 148 -9.93 3.47 -13.76
N GLU A 149 -10.93 2.68 -14.14
CA GLU A 149 -11.43 1.60 -13.29
C GLU A 149 -10.32 0.58 -12.98
N ALA A 150 -9.52 0.22 -13.96
CA ALA A 150 -8.42 -0.74 -13.80
C ALA A 150 -7.33 -0.20 -12.84
N GLU A 151 -6.99 1.09 -12.93
CA GLU A 151 -6.09 1.72 -11.96
C GLU A 151 -6.68 1.69 -10.55
N ALA A 152 -7.96 2.03 -10.38
CA ALA A 152 -8.64 1.97 -9.09
C ALA A 152 -8.63 0.55 -8.48
N ARG A 153 -8.85 -0.49 -9.30
CA ARG A 153 -8.76 -1.89 -8.87
C ARG A 153 -7.34 -2.27 -8.45
N ALA A 154 -6.33 -1.85 -9.19
CA ALA A 154 -4.92 -2.12 -8.83
C ALA A 154 -4.55 -1.52 -7.47
N TYR A 155 -4.93 -0.27 -7.21
CA TYR A 155 -4.68 0.38 -5.92
C TYR A 155 -5.55 -0.16 -4.80
N ARG A 156 -6.78 -0.55 -5.08
CA ARG A 156 -7.63 -1.25 -4.10
C ARG A 156 -7.02 -2.59 -3.68
N ALA A 157 -6.50 -3.34 -4.63
CA ALA A 157 -5.79 -4.59 -4.38
C ALA A 157 -4.53 -4.37 -3.52
N LEU A 158 -3.69 -3.37 -3.82
CA LEU A 158 -2.54 -3.00 -3.01
C LEU A 158 -2.97 -2.64 -1.57
N THR A 159 -4.03 -1.85 -1.42
CA THR A 159 -4.54 -1.42 -0.12
C THR A 159 -5.04 -2.62 0.70
N TYR A 160 -5.77 -3.55 0.10
CA TYR A 160 -6.18 -4.79 0.77
C TYR A 160 -4.99 -5.69 1.10
N PHE A 161 -3.98 -5.77 0.24
CA PHE A 161 -2.76 -6.52 0.50
C PHE A 161 -2.00 -5.94 1.72
N ASN A 162 -1.87 -4.62 1.81
CA ASN A 162 -1.28 -3.96 2.98
C ASN A 162 -2.05 -4.29 4.26
N LEU A 163 -3.39 -4.22 4.23
CA LEU A 163 -4.22 -4.54 5.39
C LEU A 163 -4.10 -6.01 5.81
N VAL A 164 -4.28 -6.95 4.89
CA VAL A 164 -4.27 -8.39 5.23
C VAL A 164 -2.89 -8.84 5.70
N SER A 165 -1.83 -8.25 5.14
CA SER A 165 -0.45 -8.54 5.53
C SER A 165 -0.12 -8.10 6.96
N VAL A 166 -0.86 -7.16 7.53
CA VAL A 166 -0.64 -6.66 8.90
C VAL A 166 -1.63 -7.28 9.89
N TYR A 167 -2.91 -7.30 9.54
CA TYR A 167 -3.99 -7.54 10.50
C TYR A 167 -4.59 -8.95 10.47
N ALA A 168 -4.03 -9.86 9.67
CA ALA A 168 -4.49 -11.24 9.58
C ALA A 168 -3.32 -12.24 9.63
N LYS A 169 -3.61 -13.52 9.78
CA LYS A 169 -2.60 -14.58 9.65
C LYS A 169 -1.95 -14.57 8.26
N PRO A 170 -0.66 -14.99 8.15
CA PRO A 170 -0.06 -15.25 6.84
C PRO A 170 -0.89 -16.28 6.06
N TYR A 171 -0.99 -16.10 4.75
CA TYR A 171 -1.79 -16.99 3.88
C TYR A 171 -1.44 -18.47 4.04
N ALA A 172 -0.14 -18.79 4.06
CA ALA A 172 0.35 -20.17 4.16
C ALA A 172 0.00 -20.85 5.51
N LEU A 173 -0.29 -20.07 6.55
CA LEU A 173 -0.66 -20.55 7.89
C LEU A 173 -2.17 -20.49 8.15
N ALA A 174 -2.93 -19.87 7.25
CA ALA A 174 -4.36 -19.66 7.42
C ALA A 174 -5.15 -20.90 7.01
N ASN A 175 -6.08 -21.31 7.89
CA ASN A 175 -7.13 -22.27 7.57
C ASN A 175 -8.27 -21.61 6.79
N GLU A 176 -9.22 -22.41 6.31
CA GLU A 176 -10.36 -21.92 5.50
C GLU A 176 -11.16 -20.81 6.17
N ASN A 177 -11.38 -20.89 7.48
CA ASN A 177 -12.22 -19.97 8.24
C ASN A 177 -11.43 -18.96 9.10
N ASP A 178 -10.09 -18.93 8.99
CA ASP A 178 -9.31 -17.98 9.76
C ASP A 178 -9.68 -16.53 9.36
N PRO A 179 -10.02 -15.68 10.35
CA PRO A 179 -10.50 -14.35 10.05
C PRO A 179 -9.40 -13.48 9.44
N GLY A 180 -9.68 -12.92 8.28
CA GLY A 180 -8.85 -11.95 7.59
C GLY A 180 -9.22 -10.51 7.99
N ILE A 181 -9.63 -9.73 7.00
CA ILE A 181 -10.08 -8.34 7.15
C ILE A 181 -11.42 -8.17 6.42
N PRO A 182 -12.26 -7.18 6.77
CA PRO A 182 -13.49 -6.91 6.03
C PRO A 182 -13.20 -6.54 4.57
N VAL A 183 -13.79 -7.27 3.62
CA VAL A 183 -13.77 -6.90 2.20
C VAL A 183 -15.03 -6.13 1.87
N ILE A 184 -14.88 -4.84 1.55
CA ILE A 184 -15.96 -3.91 1.20
C ILE A 184 -15.90 -3.66 -0.30
N GLN A 185 -16.92 -4.10 -1.02
CA GLN A 185 -16.97 -4.00 -2.48
C GLN A 185 -17.86 -2.85 -2.99
N LYS A 186 -18.71 -2.30 -2.15
CA LYS A 186 -19.67 -1.25 -2.50
C LYS A 186 -19.57 -0.07 -1.53
N ASN A 187 -19.90 1.12 -2.02
CA ASN A 187 -19.95 2.34 -1.24
C ASN A 187 -21.21 2.45 -0.35
N ASP A 188 -21.53 1.41 0.38
CA ASP A 188 -22.63 1.46 1.33
C ASP A 188 -22.14 1.95 2.70
N VAL A 189 -22.46 3.20 3.03
CA VAL A 189 -22.13 3.84 4.32
C VAL A 189 -23.16 3.53 5.42
N THR A 190 -24.25 2.87 5.09
CA THR A 190 -25.33 2.57 6.06
C THR A 190 -25.00 1.35 6.91
N GLU A 191 -24.15 0.45 6.41
CA GLU A 191 -23.72 -0.73 7.12
C GLU A 191 -22.56 -0.40 8.07
N THR A 192 -22.85 -0.31 9.36
CA THR A 192 -21.89 0.10 10.40
C THR A 192 -21.09 -1.03 11.01
N LYS A 193 -21.49 -2.29 10.77
CA LYS A 193 -20.78 -3.49 11.27
C LYS A 193 -20.43 -4.39 10.10
N ARG A 194 -19.14 -4.69 9.97
CA ARG A 194 -18.62 -5.57 8.93
C ARG A 194 -17.90 -6.75 9.60
N GLU A 195 -18.26 -7.95 9.19
CA GLU A 195 -17.52 -9.14 9.61
C GLU A 195 -16.17 -9.25 8.88
N ARG A 196 -15.22 -9.95 9.49
CA ARG A 196 -13.95 -10.25 8.84
C ARG A 196 -14.16 -11.33 7.79
N THR A 197 -13.80 -11.04 6.56
CA THR A 197 -13.77 -12.01 5.47
C THR A 197 -12.61 -13.00 5.74
N PRO A 198 -12.76 -14.30 5.49
CA PRO A 198 -11.67 -15.26 5.63
C PRO A 198 -10.42 -14.87 4.84
N VAL A 199 -9.23 -15.17 5.40
CA VAL A 199 -7.94 -14.79 4.79
C VAL A 199 -7.85 -15.21 3.32
N ARG A 200 -8.22 -16.46 3.00
CA ARG A 200 -8.13 -16.97 1.63
C ARG A 200 -9.03 -16.23 0.66
N GLU A 201 -10.23 -15.85 1.09
CA GLU A 201 -11.16 -15.05 0.29
C GLU A 201 -10.67 -13.63 0.05
N VAL A 202 -10.01 -13.01 1.05
CA VAL A 202 -9.37 -11.69 0.88
C VAL A 202 -8.31 -11.76 -0.22
N TYR A 203 -7.42 -12.76 -0.18
CA TYR A 203 -6.40 -12.92 -1.21
C TYR A 203 -6.99 -13.25 -2.59
N ASN A 204 -8.04 -14.05 -2.67
CA ASN A 204 -8.76 -14.30 -3.93
C ASN A 204 -9.35 -13.00 -4.51
N PHE A 205 -9.91 -12.14 -3.66
CA PHE A 205 -10.42 -10.83 -4.08
C PHE A 205 -9.28 -9.95 -4.62
N ILE A 206 -8.14 -9.87 -3.92
CA ILE A 206 -6.95 -9.13 -4.35
C ILE A 206 -6.49 -9.60 -5.74
N ILE A 207 -6.33 -10.92 -5.94
CA ILE A 207 -5.91 -11.47 -7.23
C ILE A 207 -6.93 -11.17 -8.33
N SER A 208 -8.23 -11.27 -8.05
CA SER A 208 -9.30 -10.94 -9.02
C SER A 208 -9.26 -9.47 -9.47
N ASP A 209 -8.99 -8.55 -8.54
CA ASP A 209 -8.83 -7.13 -8.88
C ASP A 209 -7.58 -6.88 -9.73
N LEU A 210 -6.45 -7.54 -9.41
CA LEU A 210 -5.22 -7.45 -10.18
C LEU A 210 -5.37 -8.04 -11.60
N ASP A 211 -6.03 -9.19 -11.74
CA ASP A 211 -6.32 -9.79 -13.05
C ASP A 211 -7.21 -8.88 -13.90
N SER A 212 -8.21 -8.27 -13.27
CA SER A 212 -9.09 -7.31 -13.93
C SER A 212 -8.34 -6.04 -14.35
N ALA A 213 -7.41 -5.57 -13.52
CA ALA A 213 -6.59 -4.40 -13.82
C ALA A 213 -5.64 -4.66 -15.00
N ILE A 214 -4.89 -5.75 -14.98
CA ILE A 214 -3.92 -6.11 -16.03
C ILE A 214 -4.60 -6.17 -17.41
N LYS A 215 -5.85 -6.61 -17.46
CA LYS A 215 -6.62 -6.75 -18.73
C LYS A 215 -6.82 -5.43 -19.46
N TYR A 216 -6.95 -4.31 -18.74
CA TYR A 216 -7.35 -3.02 -19.34
C TYR A 216 -6.28 -1.94 -19.23
N LEU A 217 -5.26 -2.14 -18.40
CA LEU A 217 -4.18 -1.19 -18.27
C LEU A 217 -3.25 -1.22 -19.50
N PRO A 218 -2.69 -0.07 -19.89
CA PRO A 218 -1.60 -0.06 -20.86
C PRO A 218 -0.40 -0.83 -20.27
N PRO A 219 0.40 -1.50 -21.12
CA PRO A 219 1.52 -2.31 -20.65
C PRO A 219 2.56 -1.50 -19.86
N HIS A 220 2.76 -0.23 -20.27
CA HIS A 220 3.71 0.69 -19.64
C HIS A 220 3.02 2.00 -19.23
N PRO A 221 3.56 2.73 -18.23
CA PRO A 221 3.02 4.04 -17.85
C PRO A 221 2.94 4.98 -19.05
N THR A 222 1.83 5.69 -19.20
CA THR A 222 1.58 6.66 -20.26
C THR A 222 1.79 8.11 -19.82
N LYS A 223 1.89 8.34 -18.50
CA LYS A 223 2.17 9.63 -17.86
C LYS A 223 3.52 9.56 -17.14
N ALA A 224 4.21 10.68 -17.03
CA ALA A 224 5.44 10.81 -16.24
C ALA A 224 5.10 10.81 -14.73
N SER A 225 4.51 9.73 -14.26
CA SER A 225 4.09 9.57 -12.86
C SER A 225 4.33 8.14 -12.40
N ARG A 226 5.08 8.00 -11.31
CA ARG A 226 5.30 6.71 -10.63
C ARG A 226 4.09 6.22 -9.86
N TYR A 227 3.06 7.06 -9.77
CA TYR A 227 1.78 6.70 -9.16
C TYR A 227 0.80 6.14 -10.18
N GLN A 228 1.09 6.20 -11.48
CA GLN A 228 0.22 5.62 -12.48
C GLN A 228 0.36 4.09 -12.48
N ALA A 229 -0.74 3.39 -12.26
CA ALA A 229 -0.77 1.95 -12.46
C ALA A 229 -0.71 1.62 -13.96
N ALA A 230 0.11 0.64 -14.32
CA ALA A 230 0.27 0.11 -15.68
C ALA A 230 0.49 -1.41 -15.61
N GLY A 231 0.40 -2.10 -16.72
CA GLY A 231 0.58 -3.55 -16.76
C GLY A 231 1.85 -4.01 -16.06
N LEU A 232 2.99 -3.34 -16.32
CA LEU A 232 4.28 -3.68 -15.73
C LEU A 232 4.24 -3.72 -14.19
N ASN A 233 3.83 -2.61 -13.55
CA ASN A 233 3.86 -2.53 -12.09
C ASN A 233 2.76 -3.38 -11.43
N VAL A 234 1.63 -3.58 -12.09
CA VAL A 234 0.54 -4.43 -11.58
C VAL A 234 0.87 -5.92 -11.70
N ILE A 235 1.58 -6.35 -12.75
CA ILE A 235 2.15 -7.70 -12.84
C ILE A 235 3.16 -7.93 -11.70
N GLY A 236 4.05 -6.96 -11.44
CA GLY A 236 4.97 -7.02 -10.29
C GLY A 236 4.24 -7.13 -8.94
N LEU A 237 3.17 -6.37 -8.76
CA LEU A 237 2.33 -6.46 -7.56
C LEU A 237 1.64 -7.83 -7.43
N LYS A 238 1.10 -8.36 -8.51
CA LYS A 238 0.50 -9.71 -8.52
C LYS A 238 1.52 -10.78 -8.16
N ALA A 239 2.73 -10.69 -8.73
CA ALA A 239 3.82 -11.57 -8.38
C ALA A 239 4.16 -11.50 -6.89
N LYS A 240 4.26 -10.30 -6.32
CA LYS A 240 4.51 -10.09 -4.89
C LYS A 240 3.41 -10.69 -4.01
N VAL A 241 2.14 -10.49 -4.35
CA VAL A 241 1.02 -11.10 -3.62
C VAL A 241 1.13 -12.64 -3.64
N LEU A 242 1.33 -13.24 -4.81
CA LEU A 242 1.50 -14.69 -4.96
C LEU A 242 2.71 -15.23 -4.19
N TYR A 243 3.82 -14.48 -4.20
CA TYR A 243 5.02 -14.79 -3.45
C TYR A 243 4.75 -14.82 -1.92
N HIS A 244 4.00 -13.85 -1.39
CA HIS A 244 3.58 -13.84 0.01
C HIS A 244 2.50 -14.88 0.36
N MET A 245 1.84 -15.44 -0.64
CA MET A 245 0.99 -16.63 -0.48
C MET A 245 1.80 -17.94 -0.44
N ASN A 246 3.11 -17.89 -0.64
CA ASN A 246 4.00 -19.05 -0.88
C ASN A 246 3.64 -19.85 -2.15
N GLU A 247 2.93 -19.22 -3.10
CA GLU A 247 2.60 -19.81 -4.40
C GLU A 247 3.73 -19.53 -5.42
N TYR A 248 4.94 -19.98 -5.09
CA TYR A 248 6.17 -19.64 -5.79
C TYR A 248 6.15 -19.97 -7.29
N GLY A 249 5.48 -21.05 -7.70
CA GLY A 249 5.35 -21.38 -9.12
C GLY A 249 4.52 -20.35 -9.90
N ARG A 250 3.39 -19.90 -9.33
CA ARG A 250 2.57 -18.84 -9.93
C ARG A 250 3.28 -17.49 -9.90
N ALA A 251 3.95 -17.20 -8.77
CA ALA A 251 4.75 -15.97 -8.64
C ALA A 251 5.86 -15.93 -9.69
N LEU A 252 6.55 -17.06 -9.93
CA LEU A 252 7.61 -17.17 -10.94
C LEU A 252 7.10 -16.81 -12.35
N THR A 253 5.93 -17.34 -12.73
CA THR A 253 5.33 -17.01 -14.03
C THR A 253 5.09 -15.50 -14.19
N GLU A 254 4.55 -14.84 -13.16
CA GLU A 254 4.33 -13.39 -13.22
C GLU A 254 5.65 -12.59 -13.20
N LEU A 255 6.67 -13.07 -12.50
CA LEU A 255 8.01 -12.46 -12.48
C LEU A 255 8.71 -12.60 -13.84
N GLU A 256 8.60 -13.75 -14.51
CA GLU A 256 9.10 -13.93 -15.88
C GLU A 256 8.38 -12.99 -16.85
N ASN A 257 7.03 -12.88 -16.77
CA ASN A 257 6.25 -11.92 -17.54
C ASN A 257 6.65 -10.46 -17.27
N PHE A 258 6.98 -10.12 -16.03
CA PHE A 258 7.47 -8.79 -15.66
C PHE A 258 8.75 -8.45 -16.42
N PHE A 259 9.73 -9.35 -16.44
CA PHE A 259 11.00 -9.13 -17.14
C PHE A 259 10.82 -9.10 -18.67
N GLU A 260 9.93 -9.92 -19.24
CA GLU A 260 9.60 -9.87 -20.67
C GLU A 260 9.02 -8.49 -21.03
N LEU A 261 8.08 -7.99 -20.20
CA LEU A 261 7.48 -6.68 -20.43
C LEU A 261 8.49 -5.55 -20.20
N LEU A 262 9.31 -5.64 -19.14
CA LEU A 262 10.38 -4.68 -18.85
C LEU A 262 11.35 -4.53 -20.03
N ALA A 263 11.73 -5.63 -20.68
CA ALA A 263 12.62 -5.61 -21.86
C ALA A 263 12.03 -4.86 -23.06
N THR A 264 10.70 -4.72 -23.14
CA THR A 264 10.01 -3.98 -24.20
C THR A 264 9.79 -2.50 -23.87
N THR A 265 10.20 -2.07 -22.67
CA THR A 265 10.01 -0.68 -22.22
C THR A 265 10.88 0.26 -23.02
N THR A 266 10.30 0.95 -23.99
CA THR A 266 10.93 2.10 -24.63
C THR A 266 10.70 3.32 -23.76
N SER A 267 11.78 3.89 -23.25
CA SER A 267 11.78 5.08 -22.40
C SER A 267 11.09 6.27 -23.09
N ARG A 268 9.76 6.40 -22.93
CA ARG A 268 9.03 7.60 -23.35
C ARG A 268 9.21 8.76 -22.39
N PHE A 269 9.59 8.47 -21.13
CA PHE A 269 9.63 9.45 -20.03
C PHE A 269 10.96 9.49 -19.28
N ASN A 270 12.07 9.00 -19.84
CA ASN A 270 13.38 8.89 -19.18
C ASN A 270 13.43 7.96 -17.96
N TYR A 271 12.42 7.14 -17.72
CA TYR A 271 12.47 6.08 -16.70
C TYR A 271 12.93 4.79 -17.38
N SER A 272 14.16 4.37 -17.10
CA SER A 272 14.59 3.00 -17.35
C SER A 272 14.66 2.30 -16.00
N TYR A 273 13.69 1.46 -15.70
CA TYR A 273 13.75 0.64 -14.50
C TYR A 273 14.89 -0.36 -14.60
N ALA A 274 15.86 -0.26 -13.70
CA ALA A 274 17.04 -1.12 -13.64
C ALA A 274 17.57 -1.15 -12.21
N LEU A 275 18.54 -2.03 -11.95
CA LEU A 275 19.35 -1.95 -10.74
C LEU A 275 20.23 -0.71 -10.81
N PHE A 276 20.21 0.09 -9.75
CA PHE A 276 21.11 1.21 -9.59
C PHE A 276 22.47 0.70 -9.05
N ASN A 277 23.54 1.08 -9.71
CA ASN A 277 24.87 0.73 -9.21
C ASN A 277 25.27 1.67 -8.08
N TYR A 278 25.41 1.14 -6.87
CA TYR A 278 25.74 1.91 -5.66
C TYR A 278 27.13 2.55 -5.66
N GLU A 279 28.04 2.14 -6.56
CA GLU A 279 29.30 2.88 -6.81
C GLU A 279 29.03 4.29 -7.35
N ASN A 280 27.91 4.49 -8.03
CA ASN A 280 27.51 5.79 -8.58
C ASN A 280 26.72 6.64 -7.58
N ALA A 281 26.49 6.15 -6.35
CA ALA A 281 25.81 6.91 -5.31
C ALA A 281 26.67 8.12 -4.88
N THR A 282 26.15 9.32 -5.06
CA THR A 282 26.78 10.57 -4.64
C THR A 282 26.24 11.02 -3.28
N PRO A 283 27.05 11.72 -2.47
CA PRO A 283 26.56 12.33 -1.24
C PRO A 283 25.39 13.26 -1.52
N SER A 284 24.32 13.15 -0.72
CA SER A 284 23.21 14.10 -0.80
C SER A 284 23.68 15.47 -0.30
N PRO A 285 23.37 16.57 -1.00
CA PRO A 285 23.64 17.93 -0.49
C PRO A 285 22.87 18.26 0.79
N TYR A 286 21.88 17.44 1.15
CA TYR A 286 21.07 17.57 2.37
C TYR A 286 21.56 16.66 3.52
N ASP A 287 22.55 15.81 3.29
CA ASP A 287 23.18 15.02 4.35
C ASP A 287 24.35 15.81 4.96
N PRO A 288 24.20 16.39 6.17
CA PRO A 288 25.26 17.17 6.82
C PRO A 288 26.50 16.32 7.16
N SER A 289 26.42 14.99 7.11
CA SER A 289 27.55 14.09 7.31
C SER A 289 28.45 13.98 6.08
N GLY A 290 28.03 14.51 4.92
CA GLY A 290 28.76 14.43 3.66
C GLY A 290 28.85 13.02 3.09
N LEU A 291 28.07 12.07 3.63
CA LEU A 291 28.04 10.69 3.17
C LEU A 291 27.06 10.51 1.99
N PRO A 292 27.32 9.58 1.09
CA PRO A 292 26.40 9.28 0.00
C PRO A 292 25.02 8.95 0.54
N SER A 293 24.00 9.55 -0.04
CA SER A 293 22.60 9.20 0.23
C SER A 293 22.02 8.55 -1.02
N VAL A 294 21.37 7.41 -0.86
CA VAL A 294 20.72 6.67 -1.94
C VAL A 294 19.35 7.26 -2.33
N TYR A 295 18.96 8.38 -1.71
CA TYR A 295 17.56 8.80 -1.72
C TYR A 295 17.01 9.23 -3.07
N ASN A 296 17.75 9.84 -3.98
CA ASN A 296 17.16 10.42 -5.18
C ASN A 296 17.45 9.65 -6.49
N PRO A 297 18.69 9.27 -6.81
CA PRO A 297 18.95 8.54 -8.06
C PRO A 297 18.43 7.11 -8.05
N VAL A 298 18.43 6.45 -6.87
CA VAL A 298 17.97 5.06 -6.71
C VAL A 298 16.47 4.96 -6.93
N ALA A 299 15.72 5.83 -6.25
CA ALA A 299 14.27 5.89 -6.41
C ALA A 299 13.85 6.11 -7.88
N ASP A 300 14.63 6.92 -8.63
CA ASP A 300 14.34 7.21 -10.02
C ASP A 300 14.55 6.01 -10.96
N VAL A 301 15.36 5.06 -10.57
CA VAL A 301 15.73 3.90 -11.38
C VAL A 301 15.05 2.62 -10.90
N GLU A 302 14.96 2.43 -9.58
CA GLU A 302 14.53 1.15 -8.99
C GLU A 302 13.04 1.10 -8.63
N ASP A 303 12.37 2.27 -8.42
CA ASP A 303 10.97 2.27 -8.03
C ASP A 303 10.01 2.10 -9.18
N VAL A 304 9.32 0.98 -9.20
CA VAL A 304 8.30 0.65 -10.19
C VAL A 304 6.90 1.04 -9.70
N MET A 305 6.62 0.88 -8.41
CA MET A 305 5.37 1.30 -7.76
C MET A 305 5.66 1.76 -6.34
N ILE A 306 5.29 3.00 -6.01
CA ILE A 306 5.61 3.60 -4.73
C ILE A 306 4.57 3.22 -3.66
N ASN A 307 5.06 2.75 -2.51
CA ASN A 307 4.30 2.48 -1.30
C ASN A 307 5.20 2.73 -0.08
N GLU A 308 5.24 3.96 0.38
CA GLU A 308 6.14 4.42 1.47
C GLU A 308 5.39 4.54 2.80
N TYR A 309 6.13 4.87 3.85
CA TYR A 309 5.58 5.25 5.15
C TYR A 309 5.29 6.74 5.22
N MET A 310 4.13 7.11 5.79
CA MET A 310 3.83 8.50 6.12
C MET A 310 4.73 9.03 7.24
N PHE A 311 5.14 8.13 8.14
CA PHE A 311 6.07 8.39 9.23
C PHE A 311 7.12 7.28 9.21
N ASP A 312 8.38 7.63 9.06
CA ASP A 312 9.49 6.69 9.10
C ASP A 312 10.10 6.69 10.50
N PRO A 313 9.90 5.59 11.26
CA PRO A 313 10.44 5.50 12.62
C PRO A 313 11.97 5.40 12.64
N THR A 314 12.61 5.13 11.49
CA THR A 314 14.07 5.13 11.35
C THR A 314 14.62 6.53 11.19
N LYS A 315 13.79 7.48 10.74
CA LYS A 315 14.12 8.90 10.66
C LYS A 315 13.90 9.53 12.02
N GLY A 316 14.90 9.49 12.87
CA GLY A 316 14.86 10.08 14.21
C GLY A 316 14.60 11.60 14.28
N SER A 317 14.29 12.25 13.16
CA SER A 317 14.25 13.68 12.98
C SER A 317 12.97 14.39 13.43
N LEU A 318 11.92 13.68 13.82
CA LEU A 318 10.72 14.33 14.36
C LEU A 318 10.88 14.78 15.82
N TYR A 319 12.00 14.44 16.46
CA TYR A 319 12.29 14.89 17.82
C TYR A 319 13.70 15.46 17.92
N PRO A 320 13.87 16.65 18.53
CA PRO A 320 15.18 17.17 18.89
C PRO A 320 15.87 16.20 19.86
N GLY A 321 16.88 15.48 19.39
CA GLY A 321 17.55 14.43 20.16
C GLY A 321 17.57 13.09 19.47
N GLY A 322 17.24 13.07 18.17
CA GLY A 322 17.19 11.98 17.20
C GLY A 322 17.76 10.66 17.65
N ILE A 323 16.88 9.77 18.11
CA ILE A 323 17.28 8.44 18.53
C ILE A 323 16.92 7.51 17.42
N ALA A 324 17.93 6.82 16.92
CA ALA A 324 17.82 6.00 15.75
C ALA A 324 17.53 4.55 16.12
N VAL A 325 16.73 3.91 15.31
CA VAL A 325 16.66 2.46 15.24
C VAL A 325 18.03 1.94 14.81
N LEU A 326 18.54 0.94 15.49
CA LEU A 326 19.88 0.39 15.26
C LEU A 326 19.81 -0.89 14.44
N ALA A 327 20.83 -1.12 13.61
CA ALA A 327 21.02 -2.39 12.91
C ALA A 327 21.36 -3.50 13.93
N SER A 328 20.64 -4.63 13.86
CA SER A 328 20.82 -5.75 14.78
C SER A 328 22.16 -6.45 14.60
N ASN A 329 22.58 -7.23 15.62
CA ASN A 329 23.78 -8.08 15.52
C ASN A 329 23.65 -9.08 14.36
N HIS A 330 22.45 -9.62 14.15
CA HIS A 330 22.17 -10.53 13.05
C HIS A 330 22.43 -9.85 11.71
N LEU A 331 21.81 -8.71 11.45
CA LEU A 331 22.04 -7.96 10.21
C LEU A 331 23.53 -7.62 10.02
N MET A 332 24.19 -7.11 11.07
CA MET A 332 25.60 -6.74 10.98
C MET A 332 26.51 -7.93 10.64
N SER A 333 26.16 -9.15 11.08
CA SER A 333 26.92 -10.37 10.77
C SER A 333 26.79 -10.82 9.32
N LEU A 334 25.75 -10.36 8.60
CA LEU A 334 25.52 -10.70 7.18
C LEU A 334 26.35 -9.84 6.23
N PHE A 335 26.77 -8.65 6.67
CA PHE A 335 27.63 -7.80 5.85
C PHE A 335 29.08 -8.31 5.89
N PRO A 336 29.80 -8.30 4.74
CA PRO A 336 31.23 -8.51 4.75
C PRO A 336 31.93 -7.40 5.55
N ALA A 337 33.17 -7.64 5.94
CA ALA A 337 33.97 -6.65 6.67
C ALA A 337 33.99 -5.29 5.94
N ASP A 338 34.28 -5.34 4.64
CA ASP A 338 34.37 -4.16 3.78
C ASP A 338 33.68 -4.39 2.43
N GLY A 339 33.41 -3.32 1.70
CA GLY A 339 33.03 -3.30 0.29
C GLY A 339 31.57 -3.53 -0.02
N ASP A 340 30.69 -3.73 0.97
CA ASP A 340 29.26 -3.66 0.73
C ASP A 340 28.80 -2.21 0.90
N ARG A 341 28.44 -1.58 -0.21
CA ARG A 341 28.08 -0.15 -0.26
C ARG A 341 26.81 0.15 0.53
N ARG A 342 25.91 -0.81 0.72
CA ARG A 342 24.73 -0.65 1.56
C ARG A 342 25.08 -0.34 3.00
N LYS A 343 26.11 -1.04 3.56
CA LYS A 343 26.58 -0.76 4.92
C LYS A 343 27.02 0.70 5.08
N GLU A 344 27.71 1.24 4.09
CA GLU A 344 28.19 2.62 4.10
C GLU A 344 27.07 3.63 3.87
N LEU A 345 26.11 3.31 3.00
CA LEU A 345 25.04 4.19 2.60
C LEU A 345 23.88 4.22 3.61
N MET A 346 23.58 3.08 4.23
CA MET A 346 22.41 2.92 5.12
C MET A 346 22.76 3.13 6.60
N LEU A 347 24.01 2.92 7.02
CA LEU A 347 24.41 3.03 8.41
C LEU A 347 25.27 4.28 8.65
N SER A 348 25.02 4.94 9.79
CA SER A 348 25.80 6.11 10.21
C SER A 348 27.02 5.66 11.02
N LYS A 349 28.16 6.34 10.82
CA LYS A 349 29.35 6.22 11.68
C LYS A 349 29.38 7.26 12.81
N THR A 350 28.45 8.19 12.81
CA THR A 350 28.41 9.36 13.73
C THR A 350 27.07 9.48 14.43
N GLY A 351 26.39 8.35 14.67
CA GLY A 351 25.08 8.36 15.30
C GLY A 351 25.10 8.89 16.74
N THR A 352 23.94 9.34 17.21
CA THR A 352 23.75 9.89 18.56
C THR A 352 23.67 8.82 19.65
N ASP A 353 23.62 7.53 19.31
CA ASP A 353 23.75 6.48 20.30
C ASP A 353 25.23 6.35 20.70
N ALA A 354 25.56 6.82 21.90
CA ALA A 354 26.93 6.84 22.40
C ALA A 354 27.53 5.46 22.58
N ASP A 355 26.68 4.43 22.72
CA ASP A 355 27.13 3.06 22.95
C ASP A 355 27.44 2.31 21.66
N GLU A 356 26.74 2.63 20.53
CA GLU A 356 26.86 1.94 19.25
C GLU A 356 26.71 2.86 18.02
N PRO A 357 27.62 3.80 17.82
CA PRO A 357 27.48 4.85 16.78
C PRO A 357 27.50 4.30 15.33
N ASP A 358 28.13 3.15 15.09
CA ASP A 358 28.32 2.60 13.73
C ASP A 358 27.10 1.82 13.23
N ARG A 359 26.04 1.67 14.05
CA ARG A 359 24.86 0.86 13.75
C ARG A 359 23.59 1.66 13.56
N VAL A 360 23.68 2.96 13.68
CA VAL A 360 22.52 3.85 13.53
C VAL A 360 22.07 3.82 12.07
N ILE A 361 20.82 3.46 11.84
CA ILE A 361 20.22 3.51 10.50
C ILE A 361 20.03 4.98 10.13
N LYS A 362 20.59 5.37 9.00
CA LYS A 362 20.60 6.77 8.57
C LYS A 362 19.21 7.30 8.29
N GLU A 363 19.03 8.55 8.65
CA GLU A 363 17.92 9.36 8.17
C GLU A 363 17.93 9.44 6.64
N GLY A 364 16.76 9.29 6.02
CA GLY A 364 16.65 9.30 4.56
C GLY A 364 16.92 7.95 3.90
N HIS A 365 17.14 6.88 4.68
CA HIS A 365 17.12 5.54 4.16
C HIS A 365 15.77 5.26 3.45
N TYR A 366 15.88 4.67 2.28
CA TYR A 366 14.77 4.42 1.38
C TYR A 366 13.85 3.30 1.90
N SER A 367 12.56 3.55 1.99
CA SER A 367 11.58 2.64 2.61
C SER A 367 10.36 2.33 1.74
N ASN A 368 10.58 2.05 0.44
CA ASN A 368 9.49 1.63 -0.43
C ASN A 368 9.16 0.14 -0.24
N THR A 369 7.96 -0.16 0.26
CA THR A 369 7.40 -1.52 0.37
C THR A 369 6.49 -1.88 -0.80
N GLY A 370 6.37 -1.02 -1.81
CA GLY A 370 5.65 -1.27 -3.05
C GLY A 370 6.37 -2.26 -3.95
N ILE A 371 6.62 -1.89 -5.19
CA ILE A 371 7.37 -2.69 -6.15
C ILE A 371 8.66 -1.96 -6.52
N SER A 372 9.78 -2.58 -6.23
CA SER A 372 11.10 -2.12 -6.61
C SER A 372 11.86 -3.19 -7.38
N ILE A 373 12.78 -2.79 -8.23
CA ILE A 373 13.60 -3.73 -9.02
C ILE A 373 14.38 -4.70 -8.13
N PRO A 374 15.04 -4.28 -7.03
CA PRO A 374 15.72 -5.23 -6.13
C PRO A 374 14.76 -6.28 -5.54
N ASP A 375 13.52 -5.90 -5.19
CA ASP A 375 12.55 -6.86 -4.66
C ASP A 375 12.15 -7.88 -5.74
N ILE A 376 11.93 -7.44 -6.98
CA ILE A 376 11.66 -8.33 -8.12
C ILE A 376 12.83 -9.29 -8.35
N TYR A 377 14.09 -8.80 -8.32
CA TYR A 377 15.29 -9.63 -8.50
C TYR A 377 15.42 -10.70 -7.41
N LEU A 378 15.18 -10.36 -6.17
CA LEU A 378 15.27 -11.30 -5.05
C LEU A 378 14.06 -12.26 -4.99
N MET A 379 12.86 -11.80 -5.35
CA MET A 379 11.71 -12.70 -5.47
C MET A 379 11.89 -13.75 -6.57
N ILE A 380 12.37 -13.35 -7.75
CA ILE A 380 12.59 -14.31 -8.85
C ILE A 380 13.76 -15.26 -8.54
N ALA A 381 14.84 -14.77 -7.92
CA ALA A 381 15.95 -15.62 -7.48
C ALA A 381 15.49 -16.67 -6.46
N GLU A 382 14.64 -16.31 -5.49
CA GLU A 382 14.07 -17.24 -4.54
C GLU A 382 13.16 -18.27 -5.23
N CYS A 383 12.26 -17.84 -6.11
CA CYS A 383 11.37 -18.74 -6.84
C CYS A 383 12.15 -19.75 -7.71
N TYR A 384 13.23 -19.33 -8.35
CA TYR A 384 14.12 -20.21 -9.09
C TYR A 384 14.87 -21.20 -8.18
N ALA A 385 15.41 -20.73 -7.05
CA ALA A 385 16.09 -21.61 -6.09
C ALA A 385 15.12 -22.68 -5.54
N ARG A 386 13.90 -22.29 -5.20
CA ARG A 386 12.86 -23.24 -4.73
C ARG A 386 12.39 -24.23 -5.82
N SER A 387 12.59 -23.88 -7.08
CA SER A 387 12.31 -24.76 -8.23
C SER A 387 13.54 -25.57 -8.69
N ASN A 388 14.64 -25.56 -7.94
CA ASN A 388 15.93 -26.18 -8.29
C ASN A 388 16.56 -25.65 -9.59
N ARG A 389 16.17 -24.47 -10.04
CA ARG A 389 16.76 -23.77 -11.19
C ARG A 389 17.93 -22.89 -10.71
N THR A 390 19.01 -23.56 -10.32
CA THR A 390 20.15 -22.95 -9.62
C THR A 390 20.90 -21.92 -10.45
N THR A 391 21.05 -22.16 -11.76
CA THR A 391 21.72 -21.23 -12.68
C THR A 391 20.97 -19.90 -12.79
N GLU A 392 19.65 -19.97 -12.97
CA GLU A 392 18.82 -18.78 -13.08
C GLU A 392 18.73 -18.04 -11.74
N ALA A 393 18.62 -18.75 -10.62
CA ALA A 393 18.63 -18.13 -9.29
C ALA A 393 19.93 -17.35 -9.05
N LEU A 394 21.08 -17.95 -9.35
CA LEU A 394 22.39 -17.31 -9.21
C LEU A 394 22.56 -16.10 -10.15
N LYS A 395 22.02 -16.16 -11.36
CA LYS A 395 22.04 -15.02 -12.29
C LYS A 395 21.49 -13.76 -11.64
N TYR A 396 20.24 -13.81 -11.16
CA TYR A 396 19.59 -12.64 -10.58
C TYR A 396 20.21 -12.21 -9.24
N LEU A 397 20.63 -13.18 -8.40
CA LEU A 397 21.29 -12.89 -7.14
C LEU A 397 22.66 -12.20 -7.36
N ASN A 398 23.47 -12.70 -8.27
CA ASN A 398 24.79 -12.15 -8.56
C ASN A 398 24.71 -10.78 -9.24
N GLU A 399 23.75 -10.59 -10.16
CA GLU A 399 23.52 -9.30 -10.80
C GLU A 399 23.13 -8.22 -9.78
N LEU A 400 22.26 -8.52 -8.80
CA LEU A 400 21.99 -7.60 -7.70
C LEU A 400 23.25 -7.28 -6.89
N ARG A 401 24.00 -8.31 -6.49
CA ARG A 401 25.20 -8.16 -5.66
C ARG A 401 26.31 -7.36 -6.36
N GLU A 402 26.48 -7.52 -7.67
CA GLU A 402 27.42 -6.73 -8.48
C GLU A 402 27.13 -5.23 -8.40
N ASN A 403 25.83 -4.86 -8.30
CA ASN A 403 25.39 -3.48 -8.16
C ASN A 403 25.40 -2.96 -6.72
N ARG A 404 25.78 -3.78 -5.75
CA ARG A 404 25.82 -3.43 -4.30
C ARG A 404 27.21 -3.49 -3.70
N LEU A 405 28.10 -4.28 -4.26
CA LEU A 405 29.46 -4.49 -3.79
C LEU A 405 30.46 -3.67 -4.63
N THR A 406 31.56 -3.25 -4.01
CA THR A 406 32.63 -2.61 -4.78
C THR A 406 33.29 -3.62 -5.74
N PRO A 407 33.79 -3.21 -6.91
CA PRO A 407 34.46 -4.12 -7.86
C PRO A 407 35.62 -4.87 -7.24
N ALA A 408 36.27 -4.29 -6.24
CA ALA A 408 37.41 -4.92 -5.56
C ALA A 408 37.01 -6.07 -4.62
N THR A 409 35.76 -6.08 -4.13
CA THR A 409 35.28 -7.07 -3.15
C THR A 409 34.20 -7.98 -3.72
N TYR A 410 33.63 -7.63 -4.88
CA TYR A 410 32.65 -8.47 -5.54
C TYR A 410 33.27 -9.80 -5.97
N THR A 411 32.61 -10.87 -5.58
CA THR A 411 32.90 -12.23 -6.06
C THR A 411 31.60 -12.90 -6.37
N GLU A 412 31.51 -13.49 -7.55
CA GLU A 412 30.33 -14.22 -7.99
C GLU A 412 30.10 -15.46 -7.10
N LEU A 413 28.90 -15.62 -6.61
CA LEU A 413 28.49 -16.81 -5.87
C LEU A 413 28.23 -17.96 -6.85
N SER A 414 28.64 -19.17 -6.47
CA SER A 414 28.45 -20.38 -7.26
C SER A 414 28.11 -21.55 -6.35
N SER A 415 27.05 -22.27 -6.64
CA SER A 415 26.64 -23.51 -5.98
C SER A 415 25.68 -24.29 -6.87
N SER A 416 25.74 -25.62 -6.78
CA SER A 416 24.73 -26.50 -7.36
C SER A 416 23.64 -26.90 -6.35
N ASP A 417 23.78 -26.50 -5.10
CA ASP A 417 22.81 -26.78 -4.03
C ASP A 417 21.80 -25.62 -3.91
N SER A 418 20.56 -25.92 -4.28
CA SER A 418 19.46 -24.95 -4.25
C SER A 418 19.16 -24.44 -2.84
N GLN A 419 19.39 -25.22 -1.79
CA GLN A 419 19.16 -24.79 -0.41
C GLN A 419 20.23 -23.77 0.04
N VAL A 420 21.45 -23.96 -0.40
CA VAL A 420 22.54 -22.98 -0.18
C VAL A 420 22.19 -21.65 -0.87
N ILE A 421 21.77 -21.73 -2.13
CA ILE A 421 21.40 -20.53 -2.90
C ILE A 421 20.20 -19.85 -2.28
N LEU A 422 19.16 -20.59 -1.86
CA LEU A 422 17.99 -20.05 -1.20
C LEU A 422 18.37 -19.28 0.06
N ARG A 423 19.26 -19.83 0.89
CA ARG A 423 19.77 -19.12 2.07
C ARG A 423 20.46 -17.81 1.69
N TRP A 424 21.33 -17.82 0.69
CA TRP A 424 22.00 -16.60 0.22
C TRP A 424 21.00 -15.54 -0.27
N VAL A 425 19.93 -15.93 -0.98
CA VAL A 425 18.88 -15.00 -1.41
C VAL A 425 18.17 -14.39 -0.21
N LEU A 426 17.82 -15.20 0.80
CA LEU A 426 17.14 -14.70 2.01
C LEU A 426 18.03 -13.77 2.84
N GLU A 427 19.33 -14.08 2.96
CA GLU A 427 20.33 -13.21 3.61
C GLU A 427 20.51 -11.89 2.82
N GLU A 428 20.48 -11.96 1.49
CA GLU A 428 20.57 -10.77 0.65
C GLU A 428 19.34 -9.86 0.81
N ARG A 429 18.13 -10.44 0.96
CA ARG A 429 16.91 -9.70 1.26
C ARG A 429 16.99 -8.92 2.58
N ILE A 430 17.58 -9.52 3.63
CA ILE A 430 17.76 -8.84 4.93
C ILE A 430 18.66 -7.60 4.76
N LYS A 431 19.78 -7.73 4.00
CA LYS A 431 20.70 -6.63 3.74
C LYS A 431 20.10 -5.53 2.85
N GLU A 432 19.27 -5.93 1.89
CA GLU A 432 18.68 -4.98 0.93
C GLU A 432 17.59 -4.13 1.54
N PHE A 433 16.75 -4.70 2.41
CA PHE A 433 15.54 -4.08 2.91
C PHE A 433 15.59 -3.74 4.40
N VAL A 434 16.74 -3.26 4.87
CA VAL A 434 16.93 -2.87 6.27
C VAL A 434 15.87 -1.89 6.73
N ALA A 435 15.17 -2.19 7.81
CA ALA A 435 14.17 -1.33 8.45
C ALA A 435 13.04 -0.86 7.53
N THR A 436 12.75 -1.59 6.45
CA THR A 436 11.67 -1.26 5.50
C THR A 436 10.36 -2.02 5.80
N GLY A 437 10.37 -2.94 6.76
CA GLY A 437 9.24 -3.82 7.05
C GLY A 437 9.18 -5.10 6.20
N HIS A 438 9.97 -5.22 5.13
CA HIS A 438 10.05 -6.46 4.34
C HIS A 438 10.46 -7.65 5.22
N ARG A 439 11.39 -7.44 6.16
CA ARG A 439 11.86 -8.50 7.05
C ARG A 439 10.71 -9.10 7.87
N TRP A 440 9.82 -8.28 8.43
CA TRP A 440 8.65 -8.78 9.14
C TRP A 440 7.73 -9.61 8.25
N LEU A 441 7.47 -9.15 7.03
CA LEU A 441 6.65 -9.90 6.06
C LEU A 441 7.30 -11.23 5.67
N ASP A 442 8.63 -11.25 5.49
CA ASP A 442 9.39 -12.47 5.22
C ASP A 442 9.36 -13.43 6.41
N MET A 443 9.58 -12.98 7.65
CA MET A 443 9.48 -13.81 8.85
C MET A 443 8.10 -14.47 8.97
N ARG A 444 7.04 -13.74 8.64
CA ARG A 444 5.67 -14.27 8.69
C ARG A 444 5.40 -15.35 7.65
N ARG A 445 5.77 -15.10 6.36
CA ARG A 445 5.54 -16.08 5.29
C ARG A 445 6.42 -17.32 5.44
N LEU A 446 7.58 -17.19 6.05
CA LEU A 446 8.57 -18.26 6.23
C LEU A 446 8.46 -18.95 7.58
N TRP A 447 7.45 -18.66 8.41
CA TRP A 447 7.32 -19.17 9.78
C TRP A 447 7.48 -20.70 9.90
N ASN A 448 6.98 -21.45 8.94
CA ASN A 448 7.09 -22.91 8.87
C ASN A 448 8.06 -23.39 7.77
N ASP A 449 8.83 -22.48 7.18
CA ASP A 449 9.81 -22.83 6.16
C ASP A 449 11.02 -23.50 6.81
N PRO A 450 11.53 -24.62 6.26
CA PRO A 450 12.66 -25.33 6.86
C PRO A 450 14.02 -24.68 6.64
N VAL A 451 14.11 -23.57 5.88
CA VAL A 451 15.37 -22.86 5.54
C VAL A 451 15.71 -21.76 6.53
#